data_91dc8d2987c9b2397f91d17b8f82e34e
#
_entry.id   91dc8d2987c9b2397f91d17b8f82e34e
#
_cell.length_a   1.000
_cell.length_b   1.000
_cell.length_c   1.000
_cell.angle_alpha   90.00
_cell.angle_beta   90.00
_cell.angle_gamma   90.00
#
_symmetry.space_group_name_H-M   'P 1'
#
loop_
_entity.id
_entity.type
_entity.pdbx_description
1 polymer ?
#
loop_
_entity_poly.entity_id
_entity_poly.type
_entity_poly.pdbx_seq_one_letter_code
_entity_poly.pdbx_strand_id
1 'polypeptide(L)'
;AYLFALSAAARGRGFGVSVAPSATPLLTAEVIARLKAAGVEAVSLSLDGSHAARHDALRRIDGCFDRTLVAARACAAAGLPFQVNTLVSEETLDDLPVIHRLATDLGAARWSLFFLVAVGRGTVLKPITAEACERLFEQLLDLGERGGPIITTTEAPHFRRVVLERAEAALADGEQFGGAL
;
A
#
# COMPACT_ATOMS: atom_id res chain seq x y z
N ALA A 1 18.07 7.85 16.56
CA ALA A 1 17.85 7.78 18.02
C ALA A 1 16.47 8.35 18.39
N TYR A 2 16.12 9.55 17.94
CA TYR A 2 14.89 10.26 18.32
C TYR A 2 13.59 9.49 17.97
N LEU A 3 13.47 8.90 16.77
CA LEU A 3 12.26 8.18 16.33
C LEU A 3 11.88 7.04 17.30
N PHE A 4 12.85 6.23 17.73
CA PHE A 4 12.56 5.11 18.64
C PHE A 4 12.09 5.59 20.01
N ALA A 5 12.71 6.65 20.55
CA ALA A 5 12.30 7.23 21.83
C ALA A 5 10.88 7.84 21.73
N LEU A 6 10.57 8.51 20.62
CA LEU A 6 9.24 9.08 20.37
C LEU A 6 8.19 7.97 20.27
N SER A 7 8.48 6.90 19.52
CA SER A 7 7.57 5.76 19.38
C SER A 7 7.29 5.11 20.74
N ALA A 8 8.31 4.84 21.52
CA ALA A 8 8.16 4.27 22.86
C ALA A 8 7.38 5.19 23.81
N ALA A 9 7.61 6.50 23.77
CA ALA A 9 6.88 7.47 24.57
C ALA A 9 5.39 7.58 24.18
N ALA A 10 5.08 7.50 22.88
CA ALA A 10 3.70 7.48 22.38
C ALA A 10 2.98 6.20 22.83
N ARG A 11 3.64 5.05 22.70
CA ARG A 11 3.11 3.76 23.18
C ARG A 11 2.86 3.77 24.69
N GLY A 12 3.78 4.31 25.46
CA GLY A 12 3.62 4.46 26.91
C GLY A 12 2.43 5.33 27.34
N ARG A 13 1.88 6.12 26.41
CA ARG A 13 0.66 6.92 26.59
C ARG A 13 -0.59 6.28 25.99
N GLY A 14 -0.52 5.04 25.50
CA GLY A 14 -1.65 4.32 24.91
C GLY A 14 -1.93 4.62 23.44
N PHE A 15 -1.06 5.38 22.74
CA PHE A 15 -1.24 5.63 21.31
C PHE A 15 -0.78 4.44 20.48
N GLY A 16 -1.53 4.10 19.42
CA GLY A 16 -1.03 3.27 18.31
C GLY A 16 0.06 4.02 17.54
N VAL A 17 1.13 3.34 17.13
CA VAL A 17 2.24 3.94 16.40
C VAL A 17 2.47 3.20 15.09
N SER A 18 2.33 3.90 13.99
CA SER A 18 2.74 3.43 12.66
C SER A 18 3.74 4.40 12.05
N VAL A 19 4.65 3.90 11.22
CA VAL A 19 5.66 4.71 10.55
C VAL A 19 5.67 4.48 9.05
N ALA A 20 5.94 5.52 8.28
CA ALA A 20 6.05 5.47 6.82
C ALA A 20 7.46 5.92 6.37
N PRO A 21 8.49 5.11 6.57
CA PRO A 21 9.84 5.47 6.19
C PRO A 21 10.04 5.38 4.68
N SER A 22 10.91 6.23 4.14
CA SER A 22 11.46 6.00 2.81
C SER A 22 12.43 4.81 2.83
N ALA A 23 12.42 3.99 1.77
CA ALA A 23 13.34 2.86 1.62
C ALA A 23 14.76 3.35 1.25
N THR A 24 15.41 3.98 2.21
CA THR A 24 16.81 4.42 2.13
C THR A 24 17.76 3.29 2.56
N PRO A 25 19.06 3.39 2.28
CA PRO A 25 20.04 2.43 2.80
C PRO A 25 20.07 2.31 4.34
N LEU A 26 19.48 3.29 5.04
CA LEU A 26 19.38 3.28 6.51
C LEU A 26 18.23 2.40 7.04
N LEU A 27 17.27 2.00 6.18
CA LEU A 27 16.16 1.14 6.59
C LEU A 27 16.59 -0.34 6.52
N THR A 28 17.43 -0.74 7.45
CA THR A 28 17.96 -2.09 7.55
C THR A 28 17.06 -3.02 8.36
N ALA A 29 17.26 -4.34 8.26
CA ALA A 29 16.56 -5.32 9.09
C ALA A 29 16.73 -5.06 10.60
N GLU A 30 17.90 -4.59 11.03
CA GLU A 30 18.14 -4.18 12.42
C GLU A 30 17.27 -2.99 12.83
N VAL A 31 17.16 -1.99 11.96
CA VAL A 31 16.29 -0.82 12.21
C VAL A 31 14.83 -1.25 12.32
N ILE A 32 14.36 -2.15 11.45
CA ILE A 32 12.99 -2.70 11.49
C ILE A 32 12.74 -3.46 12.80
N ALA A 33 13.68 -4.30 13.22
CA ALA A 33 13.58 -5.00 14.52
C ALA A 33 13.51 -4.00 15.69
N ARG A 34 14.30 -2.93 15.64
CA ARG A 34 14.28 -1.85 16.66
C ARG A 34 12.97 -1.05 16.62
N LEU A 35 12.37 -0.81 15.47
CA LEU A 35 11.04 -0.19 15.36
C LEU A 35 10.00 -1.04 16.07
N LYS A 36 9.98 -2.34 15.80
CA LYS A 36 9.09 -3.29 16.49
C LYS A 36 9.31 -3.27 18.01
N ALA A 37 10.56 -3.34 18.47
CA ALA A 37 10.91 -3.28 19.89
C ALA A 37 10.50 -1.96 20.56
N ALA A 38 10.46 -0.85 19.81
CA ALA A 38 9.98 0.45 20.28
C ALA A 38 8.44 0.57 20.28
N GLY A 39 7.72 -0.52 19.93
CA GLY A 39 6.27 -0.57 19.95
C GLY A 39 5.60 -0.06 18.67
N VAL A 40 6.32 0.05 17.55
CA VAL A 40 5.69 0.32 16.24
C VAL A 40 4.86 -0.90 15.85
N GLU A 41 3.61 -0.65 15.48
CA GLU A 41 2.60 -1.68 15.15
C GLU A 41 2.54 -1.99 13.66
N ALA A 42 2.87 -1.02 12.82
CA ALA A 42 2.88 -1.20 11.37
C ALA A 42 3.87 -0.26 10.67
N VAL A 43 4.32 -0.69 9.49
CA VAL A 43 5.19 0.10 8.60
C VAL A 43 4.48 0.28 7.26
N SER A 44 4.52 1.48 6.67
CA SER A 44 4.05 1.73 5.31
C SER A 44 5.24 1.90 4.37
N LEU A 45 5.27 1.11 3.30
CA LEU A 45 6.31 1.15 2.27
C LEU A 45 5.71 1.54 0.93
N SER A 46 6.35 2.42 0.21
CA SER A 46 5.87 2.83 -1.11
C SER A 46 6.41 1.90 -2.21
N LEU A 47 5.51 1.42 -3.06
CA LEU A 47 5.83 0.57 -4.21
C LEU A 47 4.95 0.98 -5.40
N ASP A 48 5.51 1.77 -6.33
CA ASP A 48 4.77 2.38 -7.45
C ASP A 48 5.14 1.77 -8.80
N GLY A 49 5.73 0.61 -8.81
CA GLY A 49 6.08 -0.13 -10.01
C GLY A 49 6.36 -1.58 -9.67
N SER A 50 6.09 -2.48 -10.60
CA SER A 50 6.32 -3.92 -10.45
C SER A 50 7.79 -4.32 -10.63
N HIS A 51 8.63 -3.42 -11.12
CA HIS A 51 10.06 -3.63 -11.33
C HIS A 51 10.86 -2.32 -11.18
N ALA A 52 12.18 -2.48 -11.02
CA ALA A 52 13.08 -1.36 -10.72
C ALA A 52 12.96 -0.18 -11.71
N ALA A 53 12.94 -0.47 -13.01
CA ALA A 53 12.90 0.61 -14.00
C ALA A 53 11.66 1.51 -13.88
N ARG A 54 10.48 0.95 -13.54
CA ARG A 54 9.26 1.75 -13.32
C ARG A 54 9.28 2.46 -11.99
N HIS A 55 9.54 1.73 -10.92
CA HIS A 55 9.51 2.27 -9.56
C HIS A 55 10.56 3.38 -9.35
N ASP A 56 11.80 3.11 -9.74
CA ASP A 56 12.92 4.04 -9.55
C ASP A 56 12.75 5.31 -10.41
N ALA A 57 12.24 5.15 -11.65
CA ALA A 57 11.94 6.30 -12.52
C ALA A 57 10.88 7.22 -11.88
N LEU A 58 9.79 6.66 -11.34
CA LEU A 58 8.75 7.45 -10.69
C LEU A 58 9.28 8.13 -9.42
N ARG A 59 10.05 7.40 -8.61
CA ARG A 59 10.66 7.91 -7.37
C ARG A 59 11.87 8.80 -7.61
N ARG A 60 12.48 8.73 -8.80
CA ARG A 60 13.74 9.40 -9.17
C ARG A 60 14.88 9.04 -8.21
N ILE A 61 14.95 7.78 -7.81
CA ILE A 61 15.94 7.27 -6.85
C ILE A 61 16.35 5.87 -7.28
N ASP A 62 17.53 5.72 -7.85
CA ASP A 62 18.07 4.44 -8.29
C ASP A 62 18.19 3.44 -7.15
N GLY A 63 17.80 2.18 -7.42
CA GLY A 63 17.82 1.09 -6.46
C GLY A 63 16.78 1.22 -5.33
N CYS A 64 15.81 2.13 -5.45
CA CYS A 64 14.74 2.29 -4.46
C CYS A 64 13.83 1.06 -4.44
N PHE A 65 13.54 0.46 -5.61
CA PHE A 65 12.75 -0.75 -5.74
C PHE A 65 13.32 -1.90 -4.90
N ASP A 66 14.57 -2.24 -5.14
CA ASP A 66 15.22 -3.36 -4.43
C ASP A 66 15.27 -3.12 -2.92
N ARG A 67 15.57 -1.89 -2.50
CA ARG A 67 15.56 -1.54 -1.08
C ARG A 67 14.16 -1.65 -0.47
N THR A 68 13.10 -1.31 -1.21
CA THR A 68 11.72 -1.48 -0.75
C THR A 68 11.40 -2.96 -0.55
N LEU A 69 11.79 -3.83 -1.50
CA LEU A 69 11.58 -5.28 -1.36
C LEU A 69 12.37 -5.87 -0.18
N VAL A 70 13.60 -5.43 0.02
CA VAL A 70 14.43 -5.84 1.17
C VAL A 70 13.76 -5.42 2.49
N ALA A 71 13.26 -4.18 2.57
CA ALA A 71 12.56 -3.69 3.75
C ALA A 71 11.26 -4.46 4.02
N ALA A 72 10.46 -4.76 2.98
CA ALA A 72 9.25 -5.54 3.10
C ALA A 72 9.52 -6.96 3.64
N ARG A 73 10.53 -7.65 3.07
CA ARG A 73 10.95 -8.97 3.56
C ARG A 73 11.45 -8.93 5.00
N ALA A 74 12.15 -7.86 5.39
CA ALA A 74 12.60 -7.66 6.75
C ALA A 74 11.44 -7.42 7.72
N CYS A 75 10.39 -6.68 7.31
CA CYS A 75 9.17 -6.53 8.08
C CYS A 75 8.48 -7.89 8.29
N ALA A 76 8.30 -8.67 7.23
CA ALA A 76 7.71 -10.01 7.30
C ALA A 76 8.52 -10.92 8.23
N ALA A 77 9.84 -10.98 8.07
CA ALA A 77 10.73 -11.80 8.90
C ALA A 77 10.70 -11.38 10.39
N ALA A 78 10.55 -10.09 10.66
CA ALA A 78 10.40 -9.57 12.01
C ALA A 78 8.99 -9.79 12.59
N GLY A 79 8.01 -10.24 11.80
CA GLY A 79 6.61 -10.27 12.18
C GLY A 79 6.07 -8.88 12.54
N LEU A 80 6.53 -7.84 11.83
CA LEU A 80 6.01 -6.48 11.91
C LEU A 80 5.09 -6.25 10.71
N PRO A 81 3.77 -6.10 10.92
CA PRO A 81 2.84 -5.85 9.84
C PRO A 81 3.28 -4.67 8.97
N PHE A 82 3.11 -4.80 7.65
CA PHE A 82 3.39 -3.68 6.76
C PHE A 82 2.30 -3.50 5.72
N GLN A 83 2.20 -2.27 5.26
CA GLN A 83 1.30 -1.81 4.20
C GLN A 83 2.15 -1.42 2.99
N VAL A 84 1.68 -1.78 1.82
CA VAL A 84 2.20 -1.24 0.55
C VAL A 84 1.33 -0.06 0.12
N ASN A 85 1.97 1.07 -0.19
CA ASN A 85 1.32 2.25 -0.76
C ASN A 85 1.68 2.37 -2.24
N THR A 86 0.68 2.51 -3.10
CA THR A 86 0.88 2.65 -4.55
C THR A 86 0.14 3.88 -5.06
N LEU A 87 0.83 4.72 -5.82
CA LEU A 87 0.22 5.84 -6.53
C LEU A 87 -0.58 5.32 -7.72
N VAL A 88 -1.81 5.82 -7.90
CA VAL A 88 -2.66 5.56 -9.06
C VAL A 88 -2.62 6.77 -9.98
N SER A 89 -2.06 6.58 -11.16
CA SER A 89 -1.96 7.56 -12.24
C SER A 89 -1.99 6.83 -13.59
N GLU A 90 -2.04 7.54 -14.71
CA GLU A 90 -1.96 6.90 -16.03
C GLU A 90 -0.67 6.06 -16.16
N GLU A 91 0.43 6.52 -15.59
CA GLU A 91 1.74 5.88 -15.68
C GLU A 91 1.83 4.57 -14.87
N THR A 92 0.98 4.37 -13.87
CA THR A 92 1.02 3.20 -12.97
C THR A 92 -0.12 2.23 -13.19
N LEU A 93 -1.19 2.64 -13.87
CA LEU A 93 -2.46 1.91 -13.98
C LEU A 93 -2.29 0.45 -14.43
N ASP A 94 -1.55 0.23 -15.51
CA ASP A 94 -1.35 -1.10 -16.11
C ASP A 94 -0.52 -2.04 -15.22
N ASP A 95 0.21 -1.49 -14.25
CA ASP A 95 1.13 -2.23 -13.39
C ASP A 95 0.46 -2.71 -12.09
N LEU A 96 -0.70 -2.15 -11.75
CA LEU A 96 -1.39 -2.41 -10.48
C LEU A 96 -1.65 -3.89 -10.21
N PRO A 97 -2.11 -4.72 -11.19
CA PRO A 97 -2.33 -6.15 -10.93
C PRO A 97 -1.03 -6.91 -10.60
N VAL A 98 0.10 -6.47 -11.17
CA VAL A 98 1.41 -7.08 -10.88
C VAL A 98 1.92 -6.62 -9.53
N ILE A 99 1.72 -5.35 -9.17
CA ILE A 99 2.04 -4.81 -7.85
C ILE A 99 1.23 -5.51 -6.76
N HIS A 100 -0.07 -5.78 -6.99
CA HIS A 100 -0.89 -6.55 -6.05
C HIS A 100 -0.30 -7.93 -5.78
N ARG A 101 0.05 -8.69 -6.84
CA ARG A 101 0.70 -10.00 -6.68
C ARG A 101 2.00 -9.89 -5.88
N LEU A 102 2.84 -8.92 -6.21
CA LEU A 102 4.09 -8.68 -5.50
C LEU A 102 3.86 -8.34 -4.01
N ALA A 103 2.87 -7.51 -3.70
CA ALA A 103 2.48 -7.20 -2.33
C ALA A 103 1.98 -8.45 -1.59
N THR A 104 1.21 -9.31 -2.27
CA THR A 104 0.73 -10.60 -1.74
C THR A 104 1.90 -11.53 -1.44
N ASP A 105 2.82 -11.70 -2.38
CA ASP A 105 4.00 -12.59 -2.25
C ASP A 105 4.95 -12.12 -1.13
N LEU A 106 5.00 -10.81 -0.89
CA LEU A 106 5.78 -10.20 0.19
C LEU A 106 5.10 -10.34 1.56
N GLY A 107 3.83 -10.72 1.62
CA GLY A 107 3.06 -10.84 2.84
C GLY A 107 2.57 -9.49 3.40
N ALA A 108 2.28 -8.52 2.54
CA ALA A 108 1.69 -7.26 2.97
C ALA A 108 0.33 -7.48 3.62
N ALA A 109 0.09 -6.84 4.75
CA ALA A 109 -1.21 -6.90 5.44
C ALA A 109 -2.26 -6.01 4.74
N ARG A 110 -1.82 -4.95 4.06
CA ARG A 110 -2.67 -3.98 3.39
C ARG A 110 -1.99 -3.46 2.13
N TRP A 111 -2.81 -3.19 1.11
CA TRP A 111 -2.41 -2.45 -0.09
C TRP A 111 -3.28 -1.20 -0.21
N SER A 112 -2.67 -0.02 -0.06
CA SER A 112 -3.36 1.27 -0.15
C SER A 112 -3.04 1.96 -1.46
N LEU A 113 -4.08 2.25 -2.22
CA LEU A 113 -3.99 2.96 -3.51
C LEU A 113 -4.28 4.44 -3.27
N PHE A 114 -3.31 5.28 -3.60
CA PHE A 114 -3.37 6.73 -3.50
C PHE A 114 -3.68 7.30 -4.88
N PHE A 115 -4.90 7.75 -5.09
CA PHE A 115 -5.29 8.36 -6.36
C PHE A 115 -4.65 9.73 -6.51
N LEU A 116 -4.05 9.97 -7.67
CA LEU A 116 -3.31 11.20 -7.93
C LEU A 116 -4.22 12.42 -7.85
N VAL A 117 -3.86 13.35 -6.97
CA VAL A 117 -4.36 14.73 -7.00
C VAL A 117 -3.27 15.57 -7.66
N ALA A 118 -3.58 16.16 -8.82
CA ALA A 118 -2.62 16.88 -9.66
C ALA A 118 -2.29 18.28 -9.08
N VAL A 119 -1.63 18.30 -7.90
CA VAL A 119 -1.16 19.52 -7.23
C VAL A 119 0.33 19.45 -6.96
N GLY A 120 0.99 20.58 -6.91
CA GLY A 120 2.43 20.66 -6.65
C GLY A 120 3.25 19.81 -7.61
N ARG A 121 4.09 18.91 -7.10
CA ARG A 121 4.90 18.00 -7.93
C ARG A 121 4.07 16.94 -8.67
N GLY A 122 2.84 16.69 -8.24
CA GLY A 122 1.94 15.75 -8.91
C GLY A 122 1.46 16.23 -10.29
N THR A 123 1.62 17.52 -10.62
CA THR A 123 1.22 18.08 -11.91
C THR A 123 2.02 17.57 -13.12
N VAL A 124 3.15 16.88 -12.88
CA VAL A 124 3.94 16.25 -13.95
C VAL A 124 3.43 14.86 -14.34
N LEU A 125 2.51 14.30 -13.55
CA LEU A 125 1.84 13.03 -13.80
C LEU A 125 0.41 13.29 -14.25
N LYS A 126 -0.22 12.27 -14.86
CA LYS A 126 -1.59 12.38 -15.31
C LYS A 126 -2.54 11.57 -14.43
N PRO A 127 -3.61 12.20 -13.90
CA PRO A 127 -4.66 11.44 -13.24
C PRO A 127 -5.38 10.55 -14.26
N ILE A 128 -5.85 9.40 -13.81
CA ILE A 128 -6.67 8.52 -14.64
C ILE A 128 -8.03 9.16 -14.93
N THR A 129 -8.67 8.77 -16.05
CA THR A 129 -10.01 9.26 -16.38
C THR A 129 -11.07 8.65 -15.46
N ALA A 130 -12.27 9.25 -15.42
CA ALA A 130 -13.39 8.73 -14.64
C ALA A 130 -13.75 7.29 -15.06
N GLU A 131 -13.76 7.01 -16.36
CA GLU A 131 -14.06 5.67 -16.89
C GLU A 131 -12.97 4.65 -16.53
N ALA A 132 -11.71 5.08 -16.52
CA ALA A 132 -10.59 4.23 -16.08
C ALA A 132 -10.67 3.96 -14.56
N CYS A 133 -11.12 4.95 -13.79
CA CYS A 133 -11.33 4.82 -12.36
C CYS A 133 -12.42 3.79 -12.04
N GLU A 134 -13.57 3.85 -12.72
CA GLU A 134 -14.67 2.87 -12.56
C GLU A 134 -14.19 1.45 -12.90
N ARG A 135 -13.52 1.26 -14.04
CA ARG A 135 -12.94 -0.05 -14.39
C ARG A 135 -11.92 -0.55 -13.37
N LEU A 136 -11.09 0.35 -12.83
CA LEU A 136 -10.13 0.00 -11.80
C LEU A 136 -10.84 -0.49 -10.54
N PHE A 137 -11.93 0.14 -10.11
CA PHE A 137 -12.66 -0.27 -8.92
C PHE A 137 -13.19 -1.69 -9.03
N GLU A 138 -13.76 -2.07 -10.18
CA GLU A 138 -14.18 -3.47 -10.43
C GLU A 138 -12.99 -4.43 -10.36
N GLN A 139 -11.86 -4.06 -10.98
CA GLN A 139 -10.63 -4.87 -10.90
C GLN A 139 -10.12 -5.03 -9.48
N LEU A 140 -10.19 -3.98 -8.65
CA LEU A 140 -9.75 -4.04 -7.26
C LEU A 140 -10.64 -4.97 -6.42
N LEU A 141 -11.94 -4.99 -6.68
CA LEU A 141 -12.85 -5.95 -6.04
C LEU A 141 -12.48 -7.38 -6.42
N ASP A 142 -12.32 -7.66 -7.72
CA ASP A 142 -11.93 -8.99 -8.21
C ASP A 142 -10.57 -9.45 -7.62
N LEU A 143 -9.62 -8.52 -7.44
CA LEU A 143 -8.34 -8.81 -6.79
C LEU A 143 -8.53 -9.13 -5.31
N GLY A 144 -9.36 -8.37 -4.60
CA GLY A 144 -9.65 -8.58 -3.19
C GLY A 144 -10.33 -9.94 -2.92
N GLU A 145 -11.25 -10.35 -3.78
CA GLU A 145 -11.92 -11.66 -3.71
C GLU A 145 -10.96 -12.85 -3.89
N ARG A 146 -9.86 -12.66 -4.64
CA ARG A 146 -8.81 -13.68 -4.82
C ARG A 146 -7.90 -13.85 -3.59
N GLY A 147 -8.06 -12.98 -2.60
CA GLY A 147 -7.23 -12.94 -1.40
C GLY A 147 -5.96 -12.09 -1.57
N GLY A 148 -5.19 -12.01 -0.50
CA GLY A 148 -4.00 -11.17 -0.42
C GLY A 148 -4.17 -10.04 0.61
N PRO A 149 -3.49 -8.89 0.44
CA PRO A 149 -3.60 -7.76 1.36
C PRO A 149 -4.99 -7.12 1.31
N ILE A 150 -5.45 -6.60 2.44
CA ILE A 150 -6.65 -5.74 2.47
C ILE A 150 -6.44 -4.56 1.52
N ILE A 151 -7.38 -4.35 0.58
CA ILE A 151 -7.32 -3.25 -0.39
C ILE A 151 -8.03 -2.03 0.17
N THR A 152 -7.38 -0.87 0.12
CA THR A 152 -7.97 0.41 0.52
C THR A 152 -7.62 1.50 -0.49
N THR A 153 -8.49 2.50 -0.61
CA THR A 153 -8.26 3.66 -1.48
C THR A 153 -8.18 4.94 -0.67
N THR A 154 -7.35 5.87 -1.11
CA THR A 154 -7.21 7.22 -0.58
C THR A 154 -7.46 8.21 -1.72
N GLU A 155 -8.17 9.31 -1.46
CA GLU A 155 -8.66 10.30 -2.43
C GLU A 155 -9.69 9.75 -3.45
N ALA A 156 -10.21 8.53 -3.21
CA ALA A 156 -11.25 7.90 -4.03
C ALA A 156 -12.39 7.31 -3.17
N PRO A 157 -13.14 8.15 -2.42
CA PRO A 157 -14.18 7.66 -1.51
C PRO A 157 -15.34 6.95 -2.25
N HIS A 158 -15.51 7.21 -3.54
CA HIS A 158 -16.51 6.58 -4.39
C HIS A 158 -16.24 5.09 -4.67
N PHE A 159 -15.04 4.57 -4.41
CA PHE A 159 -14.78 3.12 -4.38
C PHE A 159 -15.77 2.38 -3.46
N ARG A 160 -16.11 2.99 -2.32
CA ARG A 160 -17.09 2.42 -1.39
C ARG A 160 -18.47 2.18 -2.02
N ARG A 161 -18.89 3.01 -2.98
CA ARG A 161 -20.14 2.82 -3.71
C ARG A 161 -20.12 1.48 -4.47
N VAL A 162 -19.05 1.23 -5.23
CA VAL A 162 -18.90 0.01 -6.03
C VAL A 162 -18.87 -1.24 -5.13
N VAL A 163 -18.20 -1.15 -3.97
CA VAL A 163 -18.22 -2.22 -2.96
C VAL A 163 -19.64 -2.52 -2.48
N LEU A 164 -20.42 -1.49 -2.14
CA LEU A 164 -21.78 -1.66 -1.66
C LEU A 164 -22.69 -2.24 -2.74
N GLU A 165 -22.60 -1.74 -3.97
CA GLU A 165 -23.35 -2.26 -5.12
C GLU A 165 -23.07 -3.75 -5.37
N ARG A 166 -21.78 -4.16 -5.32
CA ARG A 166 -21.38 -5.56 -5.44
C ARG A 166 -21.92 -6.42 -4.28
N ALA A 167 -21.83 -5.91 -3.05
CA ALA A 167 -22.35 -6.61 -1.87
C ALA A 167 -23.87 -6.79 -1.92
N GLU A 168 -24.62 -5.77 -2.35
CA GLU A 168 -26.08 -5.85 -2.53
C GLU A 168 -26.47 -6.87 -3.61
N ALA A 169 -25.75 -6.89 -4.73
CA ALA A 169 -25.97 -7.87 -5.79
C ALA A 169 -25.73 -9.32 -5.30
N ALA A 170 -24.62 -9.56 -4.61
CA ALA A 170 -24.30 -10.88 -4.05
C ALA A 170 -25.37 -11.36 -3.05
N LEU A 171 -25.87 -10.46 -2.18
CA LEU A 171 -26.96 -10.78 -1.24
C LEU A 171 -28.26 -11.12 -1.94
N ALA A 172 -28.59 -10.43 -3.04
CA ALA A 172 -29.78 -10.71 -3.83
C ALA A 172 -29.72 -12.10 -4.49
N ASP A 173 -28.54 -12.56 -4.87
CA ASP A 173 -28.28 -13.88 -5.46
C ASP A 173 -28.06 -14.98 -4.40
N GLY A 174 -28.15 -14.65 -3.10
CA GLY A 174 -27.98 -15.60 -1.98
C GLY A 174 -26.53 -16.00 -1.74
N GLU A 175 -25.58 -15.24 -2.26
CA GLU A 175 -24.15 -15.46 -2.07
C GLU A 175 -23.61 -14.68 -0.86
N GLN A 176 -22.50 -15.19 -0.25
CA GLN A 176 -21.80 -14.44 0.77
C GLN A 176 -20.76 -13.51 0.10
N PHE A 177 -20.87 -12.21 0.34
CA PHE A 177 -19.84 -11.27 -0.07
C PHE A 177 -18.59 -11.45 0.80
N GLY A 178 -17.54 -12.01 0.21
CA GLY A 178 -16.26 -12.31 0.87
C GLY A 178 -15.22 -11.21 0.76
N GLY A 179 -15.61 -9.96 0.45
CA GLY A 179 -14.68 -8.87 0.23
C GLY A 179 -13.84 -8.53 1.47
N ALA A 180 -12.53 -8.68 1.37
CA ALA A 180 -11.56 -8.18 2.36
C ALA A 180 -11.42 -6.65 2.20
N LEU A 181 -12.28 -5.89 2.88
CA LEU A 181 -12.24 -4.43 2.97
C LEU A 181 -11.86 -3.99 4.36
#